data_123b60067b70a53580a009d68c83264a
#
_entry.id   123b60067b70a53580a009d68c83264a
#
_cell.length_a   1.000
_cell.length_b   1.000
_cell.length_c   1.000
_cell.angle_alpha   90.00
_cell.angle_beta   90.00
_cell.angle_gamma   90.00
#
_symmetry.space_group_name_H-M   'P 1'
#
loop_
_entity.id
_entity.type
_entity.pdbx_description
1 polymer ?
#
loop_
_entity_poly.entity_id
_entity_poly.type
_entity_poly.pdbx_seq_one_letter_code
_entity_poly.pdbx_strand_id
1 'polypeptide(L)'
;MNTKRIKQWVLATTVAALFSVNAIAQHSPDANVELVGDIKGTQITGVTVSNDGRVFVNAPNWRDGVRFSVAQVTDTGEFVAYPNSQTNECVAQSEVRKDCFLAVQSVVAHKDKLYVLDTRNPKFKGVVDAPRLFVVDLASNEIEGTLILSEDAYHPDSYINDLRVDEKTNRIYMTDSAHAGLVVYNLDDNTSYRILDNHKTTKAEVDALSIQGKPFTMPVQSDGIALDTLNDTLYFHALSGYSLYAINTSDIEKSSNDVLAEKVRKVATTGAPDGMIFHQGNVYLADLEKQEVQYLTPSLDLRTLVKGDVVNWADTFSIYNNALYYTNSKIQDAGSDVSDMTFEVYKTALPAR
;
A
#
# COMPACT_ATOMS: atom_id res chain seq x y z
N MET A 1 -99.48 15.25 -13.63
CA MET A 1 -98.42 16.20 -13.33
C MET A 1 -97.18 15.39 -12.97
N ASN A 2 -96.15 15.45 -13.85
CA ASN A 2 -94.90 14.64 -13.82
C ASN A 2 -93.85 15.30 -13.00
N THR A 3 -93.36 14.62 -12.01
CA THR A 3 -92.12 15.01 -11.24
C THR A 3 -91.00 14.02 -11.58
N LYS A 4 -90.01 14.47 -12.39
CA LYS A 4 -88.81 13.75 -12.73
C LYS A 4 -87.87 13.79 -11.57
N ARG A 5 -87.45 12.62 -11.04
CA ARG A 5 -86.37 12.47 -10.10
C ARG A 5 -84.99 12.48 -10.84
N ILE A 6 -84.10 13.42 -10.50
CA ILE A 6 -82.76 13.48 -10.98
C ILE A 6 -81.90 12.63 -9.99
N LYS A 7 -81.25 11.58 -10.53
CA LYS A 7 -80.19 10.80 -9.80
C LYS A 7 -78.91 11.52 -9.94
N GLN A 8 -78.37 11.99 -8.81
CA GLN A 8 -76.97 12.44 -8.71
C GLN A 8 -76.06 11.24 -8.56
N TRP A 9 -75.07 11.16 -9.51
CA TRP A 9 -73.91 10.21 -9.37
C TRP A 9 -72.82 10.93 -8.64
N VAL A 10 -72.40 10.39 -7.49
CA VAL A 10 -71.19 10.82 -6.79
C VAL A 10 -70.02 9.99 -7.35
N LEU A 11 -69.11 10.63 -8.09
CA LEU A 11 -67.84 10.04 -8.46
C LEU A 11 -66.90 10.13 -7.24
N ALA A 12 -66.57 8.99 -6.65
CA ALA A 12 -65.50 8.90 -5.67
C ALA A 12 -64.15 8.77 -6.38
N THR A 13 -63.37 9.83 -6.40
CA THR A 13 -61.96 9.81 -6.89
C THR A 13 -61.05 9.28 -5.79
N THR A 14 -60.61 8.06 -5.96
CA THR A 14 -59.57 7.46 -5.08
C THR A 14 -58.19 7.99 -5.53
N VAL A 15 -57.58 8.86 -4.75
CA VAL A 15 -56.19 9.28 -4.95
C VAL A 15 -55.28 8.20 -4.36
N ALA A 16 -54.66 7.40 -5.21
CA ALA A 16 -53.59 6.48 -4.84
C ALA A 16 -52.30 7.28 -4.65
N ALA A 17 -51.91 7.50 -3.41
CA ALA A 17 -50.60 8.04 -3.06
C ALA A 17 -49.53 6.95 -3.29
N LEU A 18 -48.75 7.11 -4.36
CA LEU A 18 -47.54 6.33 -4.61
C LEU A 18 -46.44 6.81 -3.64
N PHE A 19 -46.28 6.10 -2.52
CA PHE A 19 -45.06 6.22 -1.73
C PHE A 19 -43.94 5.53 -2.48
N SER A 20 -43.07 6.30 -3.16
CA SER A 20 -41.77 5.83 -3.60
C SER A 20 -40.90 5.58 -2.37
N VAL A 21 -40.81 4.33 -1.92
CA VAL A 21 -39.79 3.89 -0.98
C VAL A 21 -38.47 3.96 -1.73
N ASN A 22 -37.68 5.01 -1.47
CA ASN A 22 -36.27 5.00 -1.78
C ASN A 22 -35.63 3.87 -0.98
N ALA A 23 -35.46 2.72 -1.58
CA ALA A 23 -34.60 1.68 -1.06
C ALA A 23 -33.17 2.27 -1.06
N ILE A 24 -32.71 2.73 0.12
CA ILE A 24 -31.29 2.90 0.36
C ILE A 24 -30.74 1.49 0.17
N ALA A 25 -30.01 1.28 -0.94
CA ALA A 25 -29.28 0.06 -1.15
C ALA A 25 -28.28 -0.06 0.02
N GLN A 26 -28.61 -0.87 1.03
CA GLN A 26 -27.61 -1.36 1.96
C GLN A 26 -26.59 -2.10 1.11
N HIS A 27 -25.39 -1.52 0.94
CA HIS A 27 -24.24 -2.23 0.40
C HIS A 27 -23.98 -3.39 1.34
N SER A 28 -24.35 -4.59 0.93
CA SER A 28 -23.82 -5.80 1.56
C SER A 28 -22.31 -5.72 1.45
N PRO A 29 -21.54 -6.01 2.52
CA PRO A 29 -20.10 -6.16 2.39
C PRO A 29 -19.86 -7.18 1.28
N ASP A 30 -18.92 -6.91 0.38
CA ASP A 30 -18.62 -7.80 -0.74
C ASP A 30 -18.41 -9.21 -0.20
N ALA A 31 -19.22 -10.16 -0.65
CA ALA A 31 -19.27 -11.54 -0.11
C ALA A 31 -17.95 -12.32 -0.29
N ASN A 32 -16.92 -11.68 -0.84
CA ASN A 32 -15.62 -12.28 -1.19
C ASN A 32 -14.44 -11.74 -0.35
N VAL A 33 -14.67 -10.91 0.68
CA VAL A 33 -13.60 -10.39 1.54
C VAL A 33 -13.54 -11.22 2.83
N GLU A 34 -12.36 -11.71 3.16
CA GLU A 34 -12.10 -12.54 4.33
C GLU A 34 -11.07 -11.87 5.24
N LEU A 35 -11.36 -11.80 6.54
CA LEU A 35 -10.42 -11.36 7.56
C LEU A 35 -9.36 -12.42 7.77
N VAL A 36 -8.08 -12.04 7.63
CA VAL A 36 -6.92 -12.91 7.90
C VAL A 36 -6.46 -12.78 9.34
N GLY A 37 -6.50 -11.56 9.88
CA GLY A 37 -6.19 -11.27 11.27
C GLY A 37 -6.41 -9.80 11.58
N ASP A 38 -6.62 -9.49 12.85
CA ASP A 38 -6.75 -8.14 13.35
C ASP A 38 -5.93 -7.92 14.62
N ILE A 39 -5.50 -6.69 14.84
CA ILE A 39 -4.68 -6.32 15.99
C ILE A 39 -5.11 -4.98 16.56
N LYS A 40 -5.36 -4.96 17.87
CA LYS A 40 -5.69 -3.74 18.60
C LYS A 40 -4.44 -3.04 19.10
N GLY A 41 -4.38 -1.71 18.93
CA GLY A 41 -3.36 -0.84 19.52
C GLY A 41 -1.99 -0.91 18.87
N THR A 42 -1.85 -1.53 17.70
CA THR A 42 -0.62 -1.53 16.92
C THR A 42 -0.96 -1.33 15.45
N GLN A 43 -0.64 -0.14 14.93
CA GLN A 43 -0.87 0.15 13.51
C GLN A 43 0.05 -0.70 12.64
N ILE A 44 -0.53 -1.36 11.65
CA ILE A 44 0.19 -2.11 10.62
C ILE A 44 -0.02 -1.44 9.27
N THR A 45 1.01 -1.44 8.44
CA THR A 45 1.00 -0.84 7.10
C THR A 45 1.29 -1.88 6.03
N GLY A 46 2.41 -2.56 6.08
CA GLY A 46 2.78 -3.55 5.09
C GLY A 46 2.20 -4.94 5.33
N VAL A 47 1.95 -5.64 4.24
CA VAL A 47 1.63 -7.08 4.24
C VAL A 47 2.34 -7.77 3.10
N THR A 48 2.85 -8.97 3.35
CA THR A 48 3.37 -9.86 2.31
C THR A 48 3.06 -11.31 2.63
N VAL A 49 2.90 -12.12 1.59
CA VAL A 49 2.66 -13.56 1.72
C VAL A 49 3.75 -14.31 1.00
N SER A 50 4.40 -15.24 1.71
CA SER A 50 5.45 -16.08 1.14
C SER A 50 4.88 -17.18 0.23
N ASN A 51 5.76 -17.84 -0.53
CA ASN A 51 5.36 -18.91 -1.45
C ASN A 51 4.74 -20.15 -0.77
N ASP A 52 4.99 -20.31 0.53
CA ASP A 52 4.40 -21.37 1.37
C ASP A 52 3.15 -20.88 2.14
N GLY A 53 2.70 -19.64 1.91
CA GLY A 53 1.44 -19.11 2.44
C GLY A 53 1.56 -18.42 3.80
N ARG A 54 2.78 -18.23 4.33
CA ARG A 54 2.97 -17.47 5.58
C ARG A 54 2.72 -15.99 5.34
N VAL A 55 1.97 -15.36 6.23
CA VAL A 55 1.61 -13.94 6.15
C VAL A 55 2.49 -13.14 7.10
N PHE A 56 3.16 -12.10 6.58
CA PHE A 56 3.98 -11.20 7.37
C PHE A 56 3.46 -9.78 7.24
N VAL A 57 3.57 -9.00 8.32
CA VAL A 57 3.21 -7.59 8.37
C VAL A 57 4.31 -6.77 9.00
N ASN A 58 4.32 -5.47 8.74
CA ASN A 58 5.13 -4.54 9.52
C ASN A 58 4.28 -3.49 10.23
N ALA A 59 4.81 -3.01 11.36
CA ALA A 59 4.29 -1.90 12.12
C ALA A 59 5.34 -0.78 12.15
N PRO A 60 5.07 0.39 11.53
CA PRO A 60 6.05 1.46 11.41
C PRO A 60 6.31 2.16 12.74
N ASN A 61 7.53 2.62 12.93
CA ASN A 61 7.92 3.40 14.11
C ASN A 61 7.50 4.88 13.97
N TRP A 62 6.19 5.13 13.88
CA TRP A 62 5.64 6.49 13.76
C TRP A 62 5.32 7.13 15.12
N ARG A 63 5.20 6.31 16.17
CA ARG A 63 4.86 6.74 17.53
C ARG A 63 5.48 5.84 18.58
N ASP A 64 5.34 6.21 19.85
CA ASP A 64 5.71 5.34 20.97
C ASP A 64 4.73 4.16 21.13
N GLY A 65 5.17 3.10 21.79
CA GLY A 65 4.34 1.93 22.11
C GLY A 65 4.18 0.91 20.98
N VAL A 66 4.95 1.01 19.90
CA VAL A 66 4.98 -0.01 18.84
C VAL A 66 5.54 -1.31 19.42
N ARG A 67 4.77 -2.40 19.38
CA ARG A 67 5.10 -3.67 20.05
C ARG A 67 6.11 -4.51 19.28
N PHE A 68 6.12 -4.40 17.96
CA PHE A 68 7.05 -5.08 17.05
C PHE A 68 7.19 -4.26 15.76
N SER A 69 8.30 -4.41 15.07
CA SER A 69 8.45 -3.85 13.72
C SER A 69 7.96 -4.80 12.63
N VAL A 70 8.16 -6.11 12.83
CA VAL A 70 7.70 -7.17 11.91
C VAL A 70 7.05 -8.28 12.71
N ALA A 71 5.93 -8.78 12.21
CA ALA A 71 5.25 -9.95 12.77
C ALA A 71 4.81 -10.92 11.69
N GLN A 72 4.75 -12.19 12.04
CA GLN A 72 4.00 -13.20 11.30
C GLN A 72 2.58 -13.28 11.83
N VAL A 73 1.59 -13.32 10.94
CA VAL A 73 0.21 -13.64 11.29
C VAL A 73 0.05 -15.13 11.24
N THR A 74 -0.38 -15.73 12.36
CA THR A 74 -0.59 -17.18 12.47
C THR A 74 -1.92 -17.59 11.81
N ASP A 75 -2.14 -18.90 11.64
CA ASP A 75 -3.41 -19.45 11.13
C ASP A 75 -4.62 -19.13 12.04
N THR A 76 -4.37 -18.77 13.30
CA THR A 76 -5.40 -18.31 14.25
C THR A 76 -5.61 -16.79 14.23
N GLY A 77 -4.90 -16.06 13.39
CA GLY A 77 -4.97 -14.59 13.28
C GLY A 77 -4.16 -13.83 14.34
N GLU A 78 -3.30 -14.53 15.10
CA GLU A 78 -2.42 -13.89 16.09
C GLU A 78 -1.18 -13.32 15.44
N PHE A 79 -0.65 -12.20 15.96
CA PHE A 79 0.55 -11.51 15.49
C PHE A 79 1.73 -11.83 16.40
N VAL A 80 2.71 -12.55 15.86
CA VAL A 80 3.91 -12.99 16.58
C VAL A 80 5.13 -12.31 15.98
N ALA A 81 5.95 -11.63 16.84
CA ALA A 81 7.16 -10.93 16.42
C ALA A 81 8.09 -11.85 15.60
N TYR A 82 8.51 -11.40 14.42
CA TYR A 82 9.28 -12.17 13.44
C TYR A 82 10.57 -11.40 13.02
N PRO A 83 11.72 -12.06 12.82
CA PRO A 83 11.96 -13.49 13.00
C PRO A 83 12.01 -13.91 14.47
N ASN A 84 12.20 -12.98 15.39
CA ASN A 84 12.21 -13.20 16.83
C ASN A 84 11.98 -11.88 17.60
N SER A 85 11.80 -11.95 18.91
CA SER A 85 11.58 -10.78 19.75
C SER A 85 12.82 -9.89 19.87
N GLN A 86 14.02 -10.47 19.88
CA GLN A 86 15.28 -9.73 20.03
C GLN A 86 15.51 -8.78 18.85
N THR A 87 15.25 -9.22 17.63
CA THR A 87 15.36 -8.38 16.43
C THR A 87 14.35 -7.22 16.42
N ASN A 88 13.23 -7.38 17.13
CA ASN A 88 12.17 -6.39 17.23
C ASN A 88 12.30 -5.44 18.45
N GLU A 89 13.25 -5.61 19.34
CA GLU A 89 13.33 -4.85 20.60
C GLU A 89 13.71 -3.38 20.42
N CYS A 90 14.45 -3.02 19.34
CA CYS A 90 14.89 -1.64 19.12
C CYS A 90 13.72 -0.67 18.92
N VAL A 91 12.64 -1.08 18.30
CA VAL A 91 11.46 -0.23 18.11
C VAL A 91 10.82 0.14 19.45
N ALA A 92 10.73 -0.82 20.38
CA ALA A 92 10.15 -0.59 21.71
C ALA A 92 11.06 0.24 22.62
N GLN A 93 12.38 0.07 22.50
CA GLN A 93 13.37 0.76 23.31
C GLN A 93 13.82 2.09 22.73
N SER A 94 13.44 2.40 21.47
CA SER A 94 13.94 3.55 20.70
C SER A 94 15.48 3.57 20.61
N GLU A 95 16.10 2.40 20.56
CA GLU A 95 17.55 2.24 20.54
C GLU A 95 18.06 2.13 19.11
N VAL A 96 19.07 2.94 18.76
CA VAL A 96 19.70 2.91 17.44
C VAL A 96 20.80 1.87 17.42
N ARG A 97 20.47 0.64 17.07
CA ARG A 97 21.40 -0.47 16.84
C ARG A 97 21.36 -0.89 15.37
N LYS A 98 22.41 -1.57 14.89
CA LYS A 98 22.54 -2.01 13.50
C LYS A 98 21.99 -3.42 13.26
N ASP A 99 21.78 -4.20 14.30
CA ASP A 99 21.42 -5.62 14.30
C ASP A 99 19.94 -5.86 14.62
N CYS A 100 19.13 -4.81 14.78
CA CYS A 100 17.71 -4.92 15.02
C CYS A 100 16.89 -3.87 14.27
N PHE A 101 15.60 -4.12 14.12
CA PHE A 101 14.64 -3.29 13.42
C PHE A 101 14.34 -2.02 14.20
N LEU A 102 14.56 -0.86 13.57
CA LEU A 102 14.31 0.44 14.21
C LEU A 102 13.05 1.14 13.63
N ALA A 103 12.96 1.22 12.32
CA ALA A 103 11.89 1.95 11.63
C ALA A 103 11.52 1.22 10.33
N VAL A 104 11.00 0.01 10.48
CA VAL A 104 10.59 -0.81 9.33
C VAL A 104 9.37 -0.18 8.68
N GLN A 105 9.44 0.00 7.35
CA GLN A 105 8.36 0.58 6.56
C GLN A 105 7.73 -0.41 5.59
N SER A 106 8.49 -1.37 5.08
CA SER A 106 7.95 -2.38 4.15
C SER A 106 8.53 -3.77 4.41
N VAL A 107 7.73 -4.79 4.10
CA VAL A 107 8.10 -6.20 4.07
C VAL A 107 7.68 -6.82 2.74
N VAL A 108 8.61 -7.49 2.06
CA VAL A 108 8.33 -8.17 0.79
C VAL A 108 8.94 -9.57 0.82
N ALA A 109 8.06 -10.59 0.77
CA ALA A 109 8.49 -11.97 0.54
C ALA A 109 8.75 -12.18 -0.95
N HIS A 110 9.92 -12.68 -1.28
CA HIS A 110 10.30 -13.01 -2.64
C HIS A 110 11.07 -14.33 -2.63
N LYS A 111 10.52 -15.37 -3.26
CA LYS A 111 11.00 -16.75 -3.18
C LYS A 111 11.10 -17.25 -1.75
N ASP A 112 12.30 -17.62 -1.32
CA ASP A 112 12.65 -18.17 -0.01
C ASP A 112 13.13 -17.10 0.98
N LYS A 113 12.98 -15.81 0.64
CA LYS A 113 13.48 -14.70 1.45
C LYS A 113 12.37 -13.70 1.80
N LEU A 114 12.53 -13.08 2.98
CA LEU A 114 11.77 -11.89 3.37
C LEU A 114 12.73 -10.70 3.39
N TYR A 115 12.45 -9.71 2.55
CA TYR A 115 13.13 -8.42 2.57
C TYR A 115 12.40 -7.49 3.51
N VAL A 116 13.10 -6.98 4.52
CA VAL A 116 12.57 -6.06 5.53
C VAL A 116 13.26 -4.71 5.35
N LEU A 117 12.54 -3.74 4.84
CA LEU A 117 13.04 -2.38 4.60
C LEU A 117 12.94 -1.55 5.87
N ASP A 118 14.07 -1.23 6.46
CA ASP A 118 14.20 -0.31 7.58
C ASP A 118 14.66 1.06 7.05
N THR A 119 13.75 2.02 7.00
CA THR A 119 14.02 3.37 6.50
C THR A 119 14.93 4.19 7.42
N ARG A 120 15.20 3.71 8.64
CA ARG A 120 16.07 4.35 9.64
C ARG A 120 15.69 5.80 9.95
N ASN A 121 14.42 6.15 9.74
CA ASN A 121 13.84 7.47 10.03
C ASN A 121 12.69 7.35 11.05
N PRO A 122 12.97 7.03 12.32
CA PRO A 122 11.93 6.85 13.33
C PRO A 122 11.16 8.16 13.57
N LYS A 123 9.83 8.09 13.56
CA LYS A 123 8.93 9.21 13.88
C LYS A 123 9.11 10.42 12.95
N PHE A 124 9.57 10.21 11.71
CA PHE A 124 9.85 11.26 10.72
C PHE A 124 10.83 12.35 11.22
N LYS A 125 11.78 11.98 12.10
CA LYS A 125 12.74 12.94 12.67
C LYS A 125 14.04 13.06 11.89
N GLY A 126 14.09 12.45 10.72
CA GLY A 126 15.27 12.33 9.87
C GLY A 126 15.97 10.99 10.00
N VAL A 127 16.78 10.69 8.99
CA VAL A 127 17.55 9.45 8.90
C VAL A 127 18.68 9.47 9.94
N VAL A 128 18.67 8.49 10.84
CA VAL A 128 19.66 8.42 11.95
C VAL A 128 20.95 7.69 11.57
N ASP A 129 20.86 6.75 10.63
CA ASP A 129 21.99 6.08 9.96
C ASP A 129 21.47 5.50 8.63
N ALA A 130 22.33 4.91 7.78
CA ALA A 130 21.98 4.48 6.45
C ALA A 130 20.77 3.52 6.45
N PRO A 131 19.70 3.83 5.67
CA PRO A 131 18.61 2.92 5.42
C PRO A 131 19.11 1.57 4.90
N ARG A 132 18.38 0.50 5.19
CA ARG A 132 18.83 -0.85 4.87
C ARG A 132 17.70 -1.83 4.66
N LEU A 133 17.99 -2.92 3.99
CA LEU A 133 17.13 -4.08 3.94
C LEU A 133 17.79 -5.21 4.73
N PHE A 134 17.07 -5.74 5.70
CA PHE A 134 17.43 -7.03 6.27
C PHE A 134 16.87 -8.13 5.39
N VAL A 135 17.66 -9.13 5.10
CA VAL A 135 17.26 -10.30 4.32
C VAL A 135 17.15 -11.47 5.26
N VAL A 136 15.91 -11.95 5.44
CA VAL A 136 15.62 -13.10 6.31
C VAL A 136 15.40 -14.32 5.43
N ASP A 137 16.11 -15.40 5.71
CA ASP A 137 15.86 -16.70 5.10
C ASP A 137 14.61 -17.33 5.72
N LEU A 138 13.61 -17.64 4.90
CA LEU A 138 12.31 -18.12 5.36
C LEU A 138 12.33 -19.57 5.84
N ALA A 139 13.35 -20.37 5.48
CA ALA A 139 13.46 -21.74 5.94
C ALA A 139 14.08 -21.81 7.34
N SER A 140 15.14 -21.03 7.60
CA SER A 140 15.80 -20.99 8.91
C SER A 140 15.15 -19.98 9.88
N ASN A 141 14.44 -18.97 9.36
CA ASN A 141 13.95 -17.79 10.08
C ASN A 141 15.08 -16.96 10.71
N GLU A 142 16.22 -16.87 10.02
CA GLU A 142 17.37 -16.11 10.47
C GLU A 142 17.71 -14.99 9.47
N ILE A 143 18.25 -13.87 9.97
CA ILE A 143 18.81 -12.81 9.13
C ILE A 143 20.10 -13.34 8.51
N GLU A 144 20.10 -13.58 7.20
CA GLU A 144 21.28 -14.04 6.46
C GLU A 144 22.17 -12.90 5.96
N GLY A 145 21.62 -11.67 5.87
CA GLY A 145 22.35 -10.51 5.36
C GLY A 145 21.64 -9.19 5.60
N THR A 146 22.39 -8.12 5.38
CA THR A 146 21.88 -6.75 5.43
C THR A 146 22.42 -5.96 4.25
N LEU A 147 21.53 -5.43 3.42
CA LEU A 147 21.84 -4.59 2.27
C LEU A 147 21.75 -3.12 2.73
N ILE A 148 22.88 -2.44 2.82
CA ILE A 148 22.95 -1.07 3.34
C ILE A 148 22.98 -0.10 2.16
N LEU A 149 22.11 0.93 2.16
CA LEU A 149 22.11 1.93 1.12
C LEU A 149 23.38 2.79 1.14
N SER A 150 23.89 3.08 -0.06
CA SER A 150 25.03 4.00 -0.24
C SER A 150 24.63 5.44 0.14
N GLU A 151 25.58 6.26 0.54
CA GLU A 151 25.32 7.64 1.00
C GLU A 151 24.67 8.53 -0.07
N ASP A 152 24.86 8.24 -1.35
CA ASP A 152 24.24 8.95 -2.47
C ASP A 152 22.84 8.42 -2.85
N ALA A 153 22.36 7.41 -2.12
CA ALA A 153 21.06 6.79 -2.37
C ALA A 153 19.92 7.34 -1.50
N TYR A 154 20.21 8.20 -0.53
CA TYR A 154 19.20 8.80 0.35
C TYR A 154 19.60 10.21 0.77
N HIS A 155 18.62 10.99 1.20
CA HIS A 155 18.79 12.31 1.80
C HIS A 155 18.55 12.25 3.32
N PRO A 156 18.98 13.27 4.10
CA PRO A 156 18.76 13.27 5.56
C PRO A 156 17.28 13.20 5.98
N ASP A 157 16.36 13.61 5.12
CA ASP A 157 14.91 13.61 5.31
C ASP A 157 14.21 12.46 4.59
N SER A 158 14.92 11.59 3.89
CA SER A 158 14.35 10.46 3.16
C SER A 158 13.48 9.56 4.04
N TYR A 159 12.39 9.06 3.46
CA TYR A 159 11.57 8.01 4.01
C TYR A 159 11.39 6.93 2.95
N ILE A 160 12.37 6.02 2.87
CA ILE A 160 12.36 4.92 1.91
C ILE A 160 11.19 4.02 2.26
N ASN A 161 10.23 3.86 1.33
CA ASN A 161 8.91 3.40 1.67
C ASN A 161 8.62 1.96 1.22
N ASP A 162 8.46 1.70 -0.07
CA ASP A 162 8.12 0.36 -0.56
C ASP A 162 9.19 -0.16 -1.53
N LEU A 163 9.18 -1.46 -1.81
CA LEU A 163 10.19 -2.10 -2.63
C LEU A 163 9.64 -3.17 -3.58
N ARG A 164 10.35 -3.39 -4.69
CA ARG A 164 10.13 -4.54 -5.57
C ARG A 164 11.47 -5.15 -5.97
N VAL A 165 11.55 -6.49 -5.90
CA VAL A 165 12.75 -7.26 -6.27
C VAL A 165 12.63 -7.69 -7.72
N ASP A 166 13.64 -7.36 -8.52
CA ASP A 166 13.75 -7.73 -9.93
C ASP A 166 14.95 -8.66 -10.11
N GLU A 167 14.69 -9.96 -10.22
CA GLU A 167 15.72 -10.96 -10.46
C GLU A 167 16.32 -10.89 -11.86
N LYS A 168 15.55 -10.43 -12.85
CA LYS A 168 16.00 -10.35 -14.21
C LYS A 168 17.14 -9.35 -14.40
N THR A 169 17.06 -8.23 -13.65
CA THR A 169 18.10 -7.20 -13.63
C THR A 169 19.00 -7.27 -12.40
N ASN A 170 18.74 -8.21 -11.49
CA ASN A 170 19.40 -8.37 -10.19
C ASN A 170 19.41 -7.07 -9.37
N ARG A 171 18.24 -6.40 -9.31
CA ARG A 171 18.04 -5.09 -8.65
C ARG A 171 16.85 -5.10 -7.72
N ILE A 172 16.89 -4.19 -6.74
CA ILE A 172 15.74 -3.85 -5.92
C ILE A 172 15.40 -2.38 -6.19
N TYR A 173 14.16 -2.13 -6.55
CA TYR A 173 13.63 -0.78 -6.76
C TYR A 173 12.83 -0.37 -5.54
N MET A 174 13.03 0.85 -5.06
CA MET A 174 12.38 1.40 -3.88
C MET A 174 11.86 2.81 -4.17
N THR A 175 10.83 3.22 -3.43
CA THR A 175 10.29 4.58 -3.45
C THR A 175 10.77 5.38 -2.24
N ASP A 176 10.76 6.72 -2.37
CA ASP A 176 11.01 7.63 -1.25
C ASP A 176 9.84 8.61 -1.13
N SER A 177 9.04 8.42 -0.07
CA SER A 177 7.79 9.14 0.12
C SER A 177 7.95 10.50 0.82
N ALA A 178 9.10 10.80 1.40
CA ALA A 178 9.41 12.12 1.96
C ALA A 178 10.25 12.96 1.00
N HIS A 179 11.35 12.44 0.46
CA HIS A 179 12.17 13.11 -0.52
C HIS A 179 11.97 12.50 -1.90
N ALA A 180 11.18 13.17 -2.75
CA ALA A 180 10.71 12.64 -4.02
C ALA A 180 11.81 11.99 -4.87
N GLY A 181 11.66 10.71 -5.20
CA GLY A 181 12.64 9.95 -5.97
C GLY A 181 12.39 8.45 -5.93
N LEU A 182 13.15 7.73 -6.74
CA LEU A 182 13.26 6.28 -6.67
C LEU A 182 14.68 5.91 -6.28
N VAL A 183 14.84 4.80 -5.57
CA VAL A 183 16.13 4.26 -5.18
C VAL A 183 16.32 2.89 -5.83
N VAL A 184 17.49 2.66 -6.37
CA VAL A 184 17.89 1.40 -6.98
C VAL A 184 19.02 0.79 -6.17
N TYR A 185 18.85 -0.44 -5.72
CA TYR A 185 19.93 -1.25 -5.15
C TYR A 185 20.36 -2.30 -6.16
N ASN A 186 21.63 -2.34 -6.49
CA ASN A 186 22.23 -3.33 -7.38
C ASN A 186 22.81 -4.47 -6.53
N LEU A 187 22.26 -5.68 -6.70
CA LEU A 187 22.67 -6.87 -5.96
C LEU A 187 23.99 -7.48 -6.48
N ASP A 188 24.44 -7.11 -7.69
CA ASP A 188 25.69 -7.64 -8.26
C ASP A 188 26.94 -7.06 -7.58
N ASP A 189 26.88 -5.77 -7.22
CA ASP A 189 28.02 -5.04 -6.65
C ASP A 189 27.73 -4.41 -5.27
N ASN A 190 26.52 -4.64 -4.73
CA ASN A 190 26.05 -4.08 -3.46
C ASN A 190 26.13 -2.56 -3.39
N THR A 191 25.86 -1.88 -4.50
CA THR A 191 25.76 -0.42 -4.56
C THR A 191 24.30 0.02 -4.71
N SER A 192 24.02 1.26 -4.29
CA SER A 192 22.70 1.85 -4.52
C SER A 192 22.82 3.29 -4.97
N TYR A 193 21.81 3.81 -5.65
CA TYR A 193 21.77 5.16 -6.17
C TYR A 193 20.33 5.65 -6.36
N ARG A 194 20.15 6.97 -6.43
CA ARG A 194 18.86 7.58 -6.71
C ARG A 194 18.68 7.82 -8.19
N ILE A 195 17.41 7.74 -8.61
CA ILE A 195 16.96 8.14 -9.94
C ILE A 195 15.70 9.00 -9.82
N LEU A 196 15.43 9.85 -10.82
CA LEU A 196 14.30 10.77 -10.84
C LEU A 196 14.20 11.60 -9.55
N ASP A 197 15.37 11.92 -8.98
CA ASP A 197 15.49 12.66 -7.74
C ASP A 197 14.88 14.05 -7.88
N ASN A 198 13.93 14.36 -6.99
CA ASN A 198 13.18 15.60 -6.99
C ASN A 198 12.48 15.95 -8.33
N HIS A 199 12.23 14.93 -9.17
CA HIS A 199 11.61 15.10 -10.48
C HIS A 199 10.08 15.19 -10.37
N LYS A 200 9.42 15.90 -11.31
CA LYS A 200 7.95 16.07 -11.31
C LYS A 200 7.15 14.77 -11.30
N THR A 201 7.69 13.66 -11.82
CA THR A 201 7.00 12.36 -11.88
C THR A 201 7.07 11.57 -10.57
N THR A 202 7.92 11.98 -9.64
CA THR A 202 8.06 11.38 -8.31
C THR A 202 7.52 12.28 -7.20
N LYS A 203 7.12 13.53 -7.54
CA LYS A 203 6.53 14.51 -6.62
C LYS A 203 5.03 14.35 -6.45
N ALA A 204 4.54 14.74 -5.26
CA ALA A 204 3.13 14.99 -5.03
C ALA A 204 2.57 15.98 -6.08
N GLU A 205 1.39 15.66 -6.62
CA GLU A 205 0.69 16.49 -7.60
C GLU A 205 -0.30 17.45 -6.94
N VAL A 206 -0.73 17.13 -5.71
CA VAL A 206 -1.70 17.90 -4.93
C VAL A 206 -1.23 18.08 -3.48
N ASP A 207 -1.66 19.19 -2.87
CA ASP A 207 -1.31 19.50 -1.48
C ASP A 207 -2.19 18.78 -0.45
N ALA A 208 -3.34 18.26 -0.87
CA ALA A 208 -4.28 17.55 0.00
C ALA A 208 -5.11 16.52 -0.78
N LEU A 209 -5.46 15.43 -0.11
CA LEU A 209 -6.46 14.44 -0.53
C LEU A 209 -7.71 14.56 0.35
N SER A 210 -8.87 14.12 -0.16
CA SER A 210 -10.12 14.07 0.60
C SER A 210 -10.48 12.65 0.94
N ILE A 211 -10.03 12.15 2.10
CA ILE A 211 -10.22 10.75 2.49
C ILE A 211 -11.38 10.67 3.49
N GLN A 212 -12.45 9.95 3.12
CA GLN A 212 -13.68 9.86 3.93
C GLN A 212 -14.25 11.24 4.32
N GLY A 213 -14.13 12.22 3.41
CA GLY A 213 -14.58 13.60 3.66
C GLY A 213 -13.70 14.42 4.59
N LYS A 214 -12.55 13.89 5.02
CA LYS A 214 -11.54 14.58 5.83
C LYS A 214 -10.36 14.98 4.95
N PRO A 215 -9.82 16.21 5.09
CA PRO A 215 -8.61 16.59 4.36
C PRO A 215 -7.39 15.90 4.96
N PHE A 216 -6.62 15.22 4.11
CA PHE A 216 -5.28 14.72 4.40
C PHE A 216 -4.28 15.68 3.74
N THR A 217 -3.65 16.55 4.53
CA THR A 217 -2.86 17.70 4.07
C THR A 217 -1.35 17.50 4.11
N MET A 218 -0.90 16.28 4.26
CA MET A 218 0.51 15.91 4.18
C MET A 218 0.80 15.45 2.75
N PRO A 219 1.50 16.25 1.91
CA PRO A 219 1.87 15.82 0.56
C PRO A 219 2.92 14.72 0.66
N VAL A 220 2.54 13.52 0.22
CA VAL A 220 3.39 12.33 0.19
C VAL A 220 3.86 12.13 -1.25
N GLN A 221 5.18 11.99 -1.40
CA GLN A 221 5.86 11.88 -2.68
C GLN A 221 5.70 10.47 -3.28
N SER A 222 6.74 9.99 -3.97
CA SER A 222 6.80 8.66 -4.58
C SER A 222 6.59 7.57 -3.54
N ASP A 223 5.52 6.78 -3.67
CA ASP A 223 5.04 5.82 -2.68
C ASP A 223 4.72 4.47 -3.31
N GLY A 224 3.58 4.38 -4.00
CA GLY A 224 3.16 3.16 -4.66
C GLY A 224 4.15 2.70 -5.74
N ILE A 225 4.46 1.39 -5.77
CA ILE A 225 5.39 0.78 -6.72
C ILE A 225 4.91 -0.63 -7.12
N ALA A 226 5.00 -0.96 -8.42
CA ALA A 226 4.66 -2.28 -8.93
C ALA A 226 5.62 -2.67 -10.07
N LEU A 227 5.92 -3.95 -10.20
CA LEU A 227 6.89 -4.46 -11.17
C LEU A 227 6.29 -5.55 -12.05
N ASP A 228 6.33 -5.34 -13.35
CA ASP A 228 6.06 -6.33 -14.38
C ASP A 228 7.38 -6.88 -14.94
N THR A 229 7.79 -8.03 -14.40
CA THR A 229 9.04 -8.69 -14.83
C THR A 229 8.93 -9.35 -16.23
N LEU A 230 7.71 -9.57 -16.73
CA LEU A 230 7.52 -10.14 -18.07
C LEU A 230 7.76 -9.12 -19.17
N ASN A 231 7.31 -7.87 -18.94
CA ASN A 231 7.45 -6.76 -19.90
C ASN A 231 8.48 -5.71 -19.46
N ASP A 232 9.34 -6.04 -18.50
CA ASP A 232 10.42 -5.18 -18.03
C ASP A 232 9.94 -3.76 -17.63
N THR A 233 8.82 -3.66 -16.91
CA THR A 233 8.19 -2.39 -16.62
C THR A 233 8.07 -2.16 -15.12
N LEU A 234 8.68 -1.07 -14.64
CA LEU A 234 8.49 -0.55 -13.30
C LEU A 234 7.42 0.54 -13.33
N TYR A 235 6.34 0.33 -12.59
CA TYR A 235 5.28 1.31 -12.35
C TYR A 235 5.51 2.01 -11.02
N PHE A 236 5.24 3.31 -10.96
CA PHE A 236 5.35 4.09 -9.73
C PHE A 236 4.35 5.24 -9.70
N HIS A 237 4.02 5.70 -8.50
CA HIS A 237 3.00 6.70 -8.24
C HIS A 237 3.37 7.53 -7.00
N ALA A 238 3.09 8.84 -7.01
CA ALA A 238 3.09 9.62 -5.79
C ALA A 238 1.75 9.39 -5.06
N LEU A 239 1.76 9.11 -3.74
CA LEU A 239 0.51 8.92 -2.99
C LEU A 239 -0.41 10.13 -3.12
N SER A 240 0.14 11.35 -2.97
CA SER A 240 -0.62 12.59 -3.16
C SER A 240 -0.65 13.00 -4.63
N GLY A 241 -1.24 12.16 -5.48
CA GLY A 241 -1.32 12.40 -6.93
C GLY A 241 -2.32 11.49 -7.63
N TYR A 242 -2.44 11.65 -8.94
CA TYR A 242 -3.39 10.94 -9.78
C TYR A 242 -2.76 10.37 -11.06
N SER A 243 -1.45 10.44 -11.17
CA SER A 243 -0.73 9.98 -12.37
C SER A 243 0.07 8.73 -12.11
N LEU A 244 -0.32 7.63 -12.77
CA LEU A 244 0.48 6.41 -12.81
C LEU A 244 1.56 6.58 -13.88
N TYR A 245 2.81 6.46 -13.47
CA TYR A 245 3.98 6.49 -14.34
C TYR A 245 4.60 5.11 -14.50
N ALA A 246 5.37 4.93 -15.58
CA ALA A 246 6.17 3.74 -15.79
C ALA A 246 7.48 4.07 -16.50
N ILE A 247 8.48 3.25 -16.24
CA ILE A 247 9.76 3.23 -16.92
C ILE A 247 10.15 1.77 -17.21
N ASN A 248 10.85 1.54 -18.33
CA ASN A 248 11.39 0.21 -18.61
C ASN A 248 12.60 -0.06 -17.71
N THR A 249 12.67 -1.24 -17.09
CA THR A 249 13.76 -1.57 -16.16
C THR A 249 15.13 -1.64 -16.84
N SER A 250 15.17 -1.94 -18.13
CA SER A 250 16.41 -1.91 -18.92
C SER A 250 16.94 -0.49 -19.20
N ASP A 251 16.07 0.54 -19.08
CA ASP A 251 16.47 1.94 -19.22
C ASP A 251 17.00 2.53 -17.89
N ILE A 252 16.82 1.82 -16.77
CA ILE A 252 17.24 2.29 -15.45
C ILE A 252 18.74 2.10 -15.26
N GLU A 253 19.46 3.19 -15.41
CA GLU A 253 20.89 3.25 -15.20
C GLU A 253 21.24 4.43 -14.29
N LYS A 254 22.44 4.42 -13.71
CA LYS A 254 22.96 5.57 -12.96
C LYS A 254 23.33 6.69 -13.93
N SER A 255 22.33 7.48 -14.34
CA SER A 255 22.45 8.59 -15.25
C SER A 255 21.76 9.84 -14.71
N SER A 256 21.83 10.95 -15.43
CA SER A 256 21.14 12.17 -15.00
C SER A 256 19.62 12.02 -15.02
N ASN A 257 18.93 12.73 -14.15
CA ASN A 257 17.47 12.77 -14.11
C ASN A 257 16.84 13.13 -15.45
N ASP A 258 17.43 14.05 -16.20
CA ASP A 258 16.91 14.52 -17.50
C ASP A 258 16.87 13.39 -18.51
N VAL A 259 17.95 12.57 -18.59
CA VAL A 259 18.01 11.41 -19.50
C VAL A 259 16.98 10.36 -19.12
N LEU A 260 16.84 10.05 -17.84
CA LEU A 260 15.85 9.08 -17.35
C LEU A 260 14.42 9.59 -17.50
N ALA A 261 14.21 10.89 -17.30
CA ALA A 261 12.90 11.54 -17.42
C ALA A 261 12.30 11.39 -18.83
N GLU A 262 13.12 11.40 -19.86
CA GLU A 262 12.69 11.17 -21.25
C GLU A 262 12.19 9.73 -21.48
N LYS A 263 12.56 8.79 -20.62
CA LYS A 263 12.14 7.38 -20.67
C LYS A 263 10.87 7.11 -19.88
N VAL A 264 10.50 8.04 -18.98
CA VAL A 264 9.28 7.89 -18.17
C VAL A 264 8.06 8.21 -19.02
N ARG A 265 7.08 7.32 -18.97
CA ARG A 265 5.77 7.54 -19.62
C ARG A 265 4.65 7.61 -18.58
N LYS A 266 3.70 8.53 -18.76
CA LYS A 266 2.42 8.49 -18.04
C LYS A 266 1.57 7.37 -18.64
N VAL A 267 1.15 6.43 -17.80
CA VAL A 267 0.34 5.25 -18.22
C VAL A 267 -1.13 5.58 -18.21
N ALA A 268 -1.61 6.12 -17.09
CA ALA A 268 -3.01 6.41 -16.86
C ALA A 268 -3.19 7.53 -15.85
N THR A 269 -4.40 8.05 -15.76
CA THR A 269 -4.87 8.79 -14.59
C THR A 269 -5.70 7.82 -13.74
N THR A 270 -5.37 7.73 -12.45
CA THR A 270 -5.98 6.82 -11.47
C THR A 270 -6.61 7.61 -10.33
N GLY A 271 -7.03 6.95 -9.25
CA GLY A 271 -7.19 7.60 -7.95
C GLY A 271 -5.83 7.88 -7.31
N ALA A 272 -5.82 8.34 -6.08
CA ALA A 272 -4.63 8.52 -5.26
C ALA A 272 -4.34 7.19 -4.52
N PRO A 273 -3.43 6.35 -5.01
CA PRO A 273 -3.16 5.05 -4.42
C PRO A 273 -2.06 5.12 -3.38
N ASP A 274 -2.19 4.25 -2.37
CA ASP A 274 -1.08 3.82 -1.53
C ASP A 274 -0.60 2.45 -2.04
N GLY A 275 -1.24 1.36 -1.64
CA GLY A 275 -0.88 0.02 -2.09
C GLY A 275 -0.94 -0.17 -3.60
N MET A 276 0.13 -0.74 -4.16
CA MET A 276 0.21 -1.10 -5.56
C MET A 276 0.89 -2.47 -5.75
N ILE A 277 0.39 -3.27 -6.69
CA ILE A 277 1.06 -4.50 -7.12
C ILE A 277 0.70 -4.83 -8.58
N PHE A 278 1.65 -5.39 -9.33
CA PHE A 278 1.39 -5.95 -10.65
C PHE A 278 1.15 -7.45 -10.56
N HIS A 279 0.10 -7.92 -11.23
CA HIS A 279 -0.14 -9.35 -11.34
C HIS A 279 -0.88 -9.68 -12.64
N GLN A 280 -0.35 -10.62 -13.41
CA GLN A 280 -0.99 -11.20 -14.59
C GLN A 280 -1.57 -10.18 -15.59
N GLY A 281 -0.80 -9.13 -15.88
CA GLY A 281 -1.17 -8.08 -16.82
C GLY A 281 -1.94 -6.90 -16.21
N ASN A 282 -2.40 -6.99 -14.98
CA ASN A 282 -3.11 -5.91 -14.29
C ASN A 282 -2.21 -5.21 -13.27
N VAL A 283 -2.37 -3.90 -13.14
CA VAL A 283 -1.84 -3.12 -12.01
C VAL A 283 -2.97 -2.93 -11.01
N TYR A 284 -2.85 -3.53 -9.84
CA TYR A 284 -3.77 -3.33 -8.72
C TYR A 284 -3.31 -2.12 -7.92
N LEU A 285 -4.25 -1.27 -7.48
CA LEU A 285 -3.96 -0.04 -6.75
C LEU A 285 -5.13 0.32 -5.83
N ALA A 286 -4.81 0.89 -4.66
CA ALA A 286 -5.79 1.38 -3.71
C ALA A 286 -6.18 2.82 -4.05
N ASP A 287 -7.46 3.10 -4.24
CA ASP A 287 -7.98 4.46 -4.33
C ASP A 287 -8.42 4.92 -2.94
N LEU A 288 -7.57 5.70 -2.27
CA LEU A 288 -7.80 6.13 -0.89
C LEU A 288 -9.02 7.04 -0.76
N GLU A 289 -9.28 7.89 -1.74
CA GLU A 289 -10.41 8.84 -1.71
C GLU A 289 -11.75 8.15 -1.92
N LYS A 290 -11.78 7.04 -2.68
CA LYS A 290 -13.00 6.26 -2.95
C LYS A 290 -13.20 5.08 -2.01
N GLN A 291 -12.21 4.75 -1.17
CA GLN A 291 -12.22 3.52 -0.37
C GLN A 291 -12.41 2.27 -1.26
N GLU A 292 -11.59 2.17 -2.28
CA GLU A 292 -11.64 1.09 -3.27
C GLU A 292 -10.26 0.47 -3.47
N VAL A 293 -10.23 -0.84 -3.68
CA VAL A 293 -9.14 -1.49 -4.39
C VAL A 293 -9.57 -1.64 -5.84
N GLN A 294 -8.78 -1.08 -6.73
CA GLN A 294 -9.02 -1.08 -8.17
C GLN A 294 -7.93 -1.87 -8.90
N TYR A 295 -8.17 -2.20 -10.16
CA TYR A 295 -7.14 -2.71 -11.05
C TYR A 295 -7.26 -2.09 -12.45
N LEU A 296 -6.10 -1.73 -12.99
CA LEU A 296 -5.94 -1.23 -14.35
C LEU A 296 -5.62 -2.42 -15.26
N THR A 297 -6.45 -2.64 -16.26
CA THR A 297 -6.27 -3.74 -17.24
C THR A 297 -5.22 -3.38 -18.29
N PRO A 298 -4.73 -4.33 -19.12
CA PRO A 298 -3.85 -4.02 -20.25
C PRO A 298 -4.45 -3.06 -21.29
N SER A 299 -5.80 -3.00 -21.39
CA SER A 299 -6.51 -2.04 -22.23
C SER A 299 -6.69 -0.66 -21.57
N LEU A 300 -6.10 -0.46 -20.40
CA LEU A 300 -6.20 0.75 -19.59
C LEU A 300 -7.61 1.04 -19.05
N ASP A 301 -8.45 0.01 -18.92
CA ASP A 301 -9.72 0.11 -18.23
C ASP A 301 -9.50 0.00 -16.72
N LEU A 302 -9.92 1.01 -15.97
CA LEU A 302 -9.88 0.97 -14.50
C LEU A 302 -11.16 0.31 -13.97
N ARG A 303 -11.01 -0.73 -13.16
CA ARG A 303 -12.11 -1.53 -12.62
C ARG A 303 -11.99 -1.67 -11.11
N THR A 304 -13.12 -1.68 -10.40
CA THR A 304 -13.17 -1.93 -8.96
C THR A 304 -13.11 -3.41 -8.66
N LEU A 305 -12.21 -3.83 -7.76
CA LEU A 305 -12.12 -5.18 -7.21
C LEU A 305 -12.96 -5.30 -5.92
N VAL A 306 -12.76 -4.39 -4.98
CA VAL A 306 -13.47 -4.33 -3.69
C VAL A 306 -13.60 -2.88 -3.25
N LYS A 307 -14.66 -2.57 -2.48
CA LYS A 307 -14.94 -1.21 -2.01
C LYS A 307 -15.73 -1.19 -0.71
N GLY A 308 -15.80 0.00 -0.11
CA GLY A 308 -16.59 0.26 1.10
C GLY A 308 -15.78 0.05 2.38
N ASP A 309 -16.49 -0.18 3.49
CA ASP A 309 -15.93 -0.16 4.85
C ASP A 309 -14.81 -1.19 5.10
N VAL A 310 -14.75 -2.24 4.29
CA VAL A 310 -13.66 -3.23 4.31
C VAL A 310 -12.37 -2.71 3.68
N VAL A 311 -12.40 -1.52 3.06
CA VAL A 311 -11.23 -0.83 2.49
C VAL A 311 -11.06 0.50 3.23
N ASN A 312 -10.24 0.50 4.26
CA ASN A 312 -10.00 1.67 5.09
C ASN A 312 -8.50 2.00 5.13
N TRP A 313 -8.05 2.74 4.11
CA TRP A 313 -6.65 2.96 3.78
C TRP A 313 -5.92 1.64 3.49
N ALA A 314 -6.20 1.03 2.34
CA ALA A 314 -5.47 -0.15 1.89
C ALA A 314 -4.03 0.26 1.50
N ASP A 315 -3.08 -0.03 2.40
CA ASP A 315 -1.71 0.51 2.37
C ASP A 315 -0.80 -0.34 1.48
N THR A 316 -0.77 -1.64 1.67
CA THR A 316 0.13 -2.55 0.93
C THR A 316 -0.60 -3.76 0.40
N PHE A 317 -0.13 -4.30 -0.72
CA PHE A 317 -0.69 -5.47 -1.37
C PHE A 317 0.28 -6.63 -1.48
N SER A 318 -0.24 -7.85 -1.31
CA SER A 318 0.43 -9.08 -1.68
C SER A 318 -0.54 -10.04 -2.36
N ILE A 319 -0.03 -10.92 -3.23
CA ILE A 319 -0.88 -11.90 -3.94
C ILE A 319 -0.38 -13.31 -3.68
N TYR A 320 -1.28 -14.16 -3.23
CA TYR A 320 -1.03 -15.58 -3.02
C TYR A 320 -2.29 -16.42 -3.32
N ASN A 321 -2.14 -17.55 -4.01
CA ASN A 321 -3.24 -18.47 -4.35
C ASN A 321 -4.47 -17.76 -4.96
N ASN A 322 -4.25 -16.89 -5.93
CA ASN A 322 -5.31 -16.12 -6.62
C ASN A 322 -6.15 -15.23 -5.68
N ALA A 323 -5.57 -14.80 -4.57
CA ALA A 323 -6.15 -13.82 -3.66
C ALA A 323 -5.21 -12.63 -3.46
N LEU A 324 -5.76 -11.44 -3.42
CA LEU A 324 -5.09 -10.22 -3.02
C LEU A 324 -5.24 -10.06 -1.50
N TYR A 325 -4.12 -9.91 -0.79
CA TYR A 325 -4.04 -9.57 0.62
C TYR A 325 -3.76 -8.08 0.74
N TYR A 326 -4.38 -7.42 1.72
CA TYR A 326 -4.15 -6.00 2.00
C TYR A 326 -4.35 -5.68 3.47
N THR A 327 -3.68 -4.62 3.92
CA THR A 327 -3.85 -4.05 5.26
C THR A 327 -4.86 -2.90 5.22
N ASN A 328 -5.58 -2.72 6.33
CA ASN A 328 -6.30 -1.48 6.63
C ASN A 328 -5.52 -0.70 7.68
N SER A 329 -4.68 0.23 7.22
CA SER A 329 -3.75 1.00 8.06
C SER A 329 -4.40 2.22 8.74
N LYS A 330 -5.58 2.67 8.25
CA LYS A 330 -6.40 3.75 8.84
C LYS A 330 -5.61 5.03 9.16
N ILE A 331 -4.63 5.38 8.30
CA ILE A 331 -3.68 6.49 8.54
C ILE A 331 -4.41 7.80 8.77
N GLN A 332 -5.50 8.07 8.02
CA GLN A 332 -6.29 9.29 8.13
C GLN A 332 -6.97 9.48 9.51
N ASP A 333 -7.12 8.41 10.27
CA ASP A 333 -7.75 8.42 11.58
C ASP A 333 -6.74 8.22 12.73
N ALA A 334 -5.54 7.73 12.42
CA ALA A 334 -4.52 7.40 13.41
C ALA A 334 -3.82 8.65 13.94
N GLY A 335 -4.05 8.96 15.23
CA GLY A 335 -3.37 10.02 15.94
C GLY A 335 -2.07 9.58 16.63
N SER A 336 -1.67 10.32 17.66
CA SER A 336 -0.53 9.94 18.53
C SER A 336 -0.80 8.71 19.40
N ASP A 337 -2.07 8.45 19.69
CA ASP A 337 -2.54 7.27 20.43
C ASP A 337 -3.47 6.44 19.54
N VAL A 338 -3.17 5.16 19.41
CA VAL A 338 -3.95 4.18 18.64
C VAL A 338 -4.38 2.98 19.49
N SER A 339 -4.26 3.09 20.81
CA SER A 339 -4.52 1.99 21.77
C SER A 339 -5.92 1.39 21.64
N ASP A 340 -6.91 2.18 21.24
CA ASP A 340 -8.29 1.76 21.02
C ASP A 340 -8.63 1.42 19.56
N MET A 341 -7.72 1.66 18.63
CA MET A 341 -7.92 1.33 17.22
C MET A 341 -7.58 -0.14 16.93
N THR A 342 -8.34 -0.74 16.05
CA THR A 342 -8.06 -2.08 15.50
C THR A 342 -7.62 -1.92 14.05
N PHE A 343 -6.59 -2.65 13.66
CA PHE A 343 -6.01 -2.68 12.31
C PHE A 343 -6.12 -4.10 11.77
N GLU A 344 -6.44 -4.25 10.51
CA GLU A 344 -6.80 -5.55 9.94
C GLU A 344 -5.91 -5.90 8.74
N VAL A 345 -5.76 -7.21 8.53
CA VAL A 345 -5.32 -7.82 7.27
C VAL A 345 -6.52 -8.52 6.66
N TYR A 346 -6.87 -8.15 5.45
CA TYR A 346 -7.92 -8.81 4.66
C TYR A 346 -7.34 -9.49 3.43
N LYS A 347 -8.11 -10.43 2.88
CA LYS A 347 -7.87 -10.97 1.54
C LYS A 347 -9.17 -11.01 0.73
N THR A 348 -9.03 -10.89 -0.58
CA THR A 348 -10.14 -11.00 -1.54
C THR A 348 -9.70 -11.77 -2.78
N ALA A 349 -10.61 -12.52 -3.39
CA ALA A 349 -10.31 -13.26 -4.61
C ALA A 349 -10.01 -12.30 -5.77
N LEU A 350 -9.02 -12.64 -6.58
CA LEU A 350 -8.75 -11.93 -7.83
C LEU A 350 -9.85 -12.25 -8.88
N PRO A 351 -10.07 -11.35 -9.87
CA PRO A 351 -11.03 -11.59 -10.94
C PRO A 351 -10.70 -12.89 -11.68
N ALA A 352 -11.74 -13.65 -12.05
CA ALA A 352 -11.57 -14.77 -12.98
C ALA A 352 -11.06 -14.25 -14.33
N ARG A 353 -10.20 -15.04 -14.97
CA ARG A 353 -9.66 -14.73 -16.31
C ARG A 353 -10.73 -14.88 -17.37
#